data_17495dcf5604a02dc007e63a8ceafa65
#
_entry.id   17495dcf5604a02dc007e63a8ceafa65
#
_cell.length_a   1.000
_cell.length_b   1.000
_cell.length_c   1.000
_cell.angle_alpha   90.00
_cell.angle_beta   90.00
_cell.angle_gamma   90.00
#
_symmetry.space_group_name_H-M   'P 1'
#
loop_
_entity.id
_entity.type
_entity.pdbx_description
1 polymer ?
#
loop_
_entity_poly.entity_id
_entity_poly.type
_entity_poly.pdbx_seq_one_letter_code
_entity_poly.pdbx_strand_id
1 'polypeptide(L)'
;RSRGLGDVYKRQVPAYIIAYTYTDFLEYAGPLQKFLREIFNWSSPNDYWFPEIRSMGGAILVMSCVLYPYIYMMTRASFLTVPLSFYQTSLIYGRNSFFSVALPLARPGIFAGLALVLMETISDFGTVDYFALETLTLGVFNVWLGMNSLSGASQISSVLFIFVVVLLTIEYLARRRQRFFEKSSGQNMLQSETITFSGKLICFIICLLPITLGFIIPVIILLNFVLNGFSIINFSEVTFAATTSISLALGGAVTVMLVSIILIIVSNYRSNTFQKGLIFVASCGYALPGTILAVGIVIFFGWLNSIINFEISYVAGGFLVLIFAYTTRFLAVGNAALRSGILKVHPNAVDASQTMGCLLYTSPSPRDRG
;
A
#
# COMPACT_ATOMS: atom_id res chain seq x y z
N ARG A 1 6.46 -4.50 20.60
CA ARG A 1 6.18 -5.46 19.50
C ARG A 1 5.72 -4.65 18.30
N SER A 2 6.63 -4.30 17.42
CA SER A 2 6.28 -3.72 16.11
C SER A 2 5.62 -4.82 15.27
N ARG A 3 4.30 -4.84 15.23
CA ARG A 3 3.61 -5.55 14.16
C ARG A 3 3.94 -4.79 12.88
N GLY A 4 4.65 -5.45 11.97
CA GLY A 4 5.19 -4.82 10.78
C GLY A 4 4.11 -4.31 9.83
N LEU A 5 4.50 -3.42 8.93
CA LEU A 5 3.69 -2.89 7.82
C LEU A 5 2.89 -3.99 7.09
N GLY A 6 3.39 -5.22 7.05
CA GLY A 6 2.72 -6.37 6.44
C GLY A 6 1.34 -6.74 7.01
N ASP A 7 1.03 -6.34 8.27
CA ASP A 7 -0.30 -6.59 8.85
C ASP A 7 -1.37 -5.61 8.36
N VAL A 8 -0.98 -4.46 7.81
CA VAL A 8 -1.90 -3.44 7.30
C VAL A 8 -2.51 -3.88 5.98
N TYR A 9 -1.68 -4.46 5.09
CA TYR A 9 -2.12 -4.91 3.77
C TYR A 9 -3.13 -6.07 3.80
N LYS A 10 -3.14 -6.86 4.87
CA LYS A 10 -4.02 -8.04 4.98
C LYS A 10 -5.47 -7.75 5.31
N ARG A 11 -5.83 -6.48 5.58
CA ARG A 11 -7.15 -6.12 6.10
C ARG A 11 -7.94 -5.17 5.20
N GLN A 12 -7.46 -4.91 3.98
CA GLN A 12 -8.13 -3.98 3.08
C GLN A 12 -8.90 -4.72 2.00
N VAL A 13 -10.17 -4.33 1.86
CA VAL A 13 -10.95 -4.66 0.67
C VAL A 13 -10.44 -3.78 -0.47
N PRO A 14 -10.20 -4.31 -1.69
CA PRO A 14 -9.79 -3.50 -2.83
C PRO A 14 -10.75 -2.34 -3.09
N ALA A 15 -10.20 -1.15 -3.38
CA ALA A 15 -10.99 0.07 -3.51
C ALA A 15 -12.07 -0.02 -4.59
N TYR A 16 -11.78 -0.69 -5.72
CA TYR A 16 -12.75 -0.87 -6.78
C TYR A 16 -13.96 -1.74 -6.39
N ILE A 17 -13.79 -2.72 -5.48
CA ILE A 17 -14.91 -3.53 -4.96
C ILE A 17 -15.82 -2.66 -4.10
N ILE A 18 -15.23 -1.79 -3.27
CA ILE A 18 -15.99 -0.83 -2.47
C ILE A 18 -16.68 0.19 -3.37
N ALA A 19 -16.02 0.67 -4.40
CA ALA A 19 -16.62 1.55 -5.40
C ALA A 19 -17.85 0.90 -6.04
N TYR A 20 -17.73 -0.36 -6.47
CA TYR A 20 -18.83 -1.13 -7.02
C TYR A 20 -19.99 -1.25 -6.03
N THR A 21 -19.73 -1.66 -4.80
CA THR A 21 -20.78 -1.84 -3.78
C THR A 21 -21.48 -0.53 -3.43
N TYR A 22 -20.74 0.58 -3.30
CA TYR A 22 -21.34 1.87 -3.02
C TYR A 22 -22.13 2.44 -4.21
N THR A 23 -21.64 2.21 -5.41
CA THR A 23 -22.38 2.63 -6.62
C THR A 23 -23.71 1.90 -6.71
N ASP A 24 -23.72 0.57 -6.61
CA ASP A 24 -24.94 -0.22 -6.64
C ASP A 24 -25.91 0.16 -5.50
N PHE A 25 -25.39 0.49 -4.33
CA PHE A 25 -26.20 0.85 -3.17
C PHE A 25 -26.76 2.27 -3.22
N LEU A 26 -25.99 3.24 -3.74
CA LEU A 26 -26.29 4.68 -3.72
C LEU A 26 -26.81 5.24 -5.04
N GLU A 27 -26.71 4.53 -6.15
CA GLU A 27 -27.28 4.97 -7.45
C GLU A 27 -28.80 5.09 -7.38
N TYR A 28 -29.36 5.80 -8.36
CA TYR A 28 -30.81 6.02 -8.47
C TYR A 28 -31.61 4.72 -8.43
N ALA A 29 -31.15 3.69 -9.10
CA ALA A 29 -31.75 2.36 -9.10
C ALA A 29 -31.43 1.55 -7.83
N GLY A 30 -30.53 2.06 -6.97
CA GLY A 30 -30.04 1.37 -5.80
C GLY A 30 -31.07 1.26 -4.66
N PRO A 31 -30.83 0.32 -3.74
CA PRO A 31 -31.78 0.03 -2.65
C PRO A 31 -32.01 1.22 -1.72
N LEU A 32 -30.98 2.04 -1.46
CA LEU A 32 -31.12 3.20 -0.57
C LEU A 32 -32.06 4.25 -1.17
N GLN A 33 -31.85 4.64 -2.42
CA GLN A 33 -32.71 5.64 -3.05
C GLN A 33 -34.13 5.11 -3.30
N LYS A 34 -34.30 3.81 -3.60
CA LYS A 34 -35.62 3.18 -3.66
C LYS A 34 -36.33 3.29 -2.32
N PHE A 35 -35.68 2.94 -1.23
CA PHE A 35 -36.24 3.04 0.13
C PHE A 35 -36.64 4.47 0.50
N LEU A 36 -35.79 5.45 0.17
CA LEU A 36 -36.12 6.87 0.41
C LEU A 36 -37.33 7.33 -0.41
N ARG A 37 -37.42 6.93 -1.68
CA ARG A 37 -38.58 7.25 -2.53
C ARG A 37 -39.87 6.65 -2.00
N GLU A 38 -39.84 5.43 -1.50
CA GLU A 38 -40.98 4.78 -0.87
C GLU A 38 -41.45 5.50 0.40
N ILE A 39 -40.53 5.94 1.25
CA ILE A 39 -40.87 6.66 2.50
C ILE A 39 -41.43 8.04 2.20
N PHE A 40 -40.84 8.79 1.30
CA PHE A 40 -41.21 10.17 1.03
C PHE A 40 -42.17 10.32 -0.16
N ASN A 41 -42.64 9.22 -0.76
CA ASN A 41 -43.50 9.17 -1.94
C ASN A 41 -42.98 10.00 -3.11
N TRP A 42 -41.66 10.00 -3.32
CA TRP A 42 -41.04 10.64 -4.49
C TRP A 42 -41.13 9.71 -5.70
N SER A 43 -41.47 10.26 -6.86
CA SER A 43 -41.67 9.49 -8.10
C SER A 43 -40.57 9.69 -9.14
N SER A 44 -39.86 10.81 -9.05
CA SER A 44 -38.89 11.24 -10.06
C SER A 44 -37.53 11.61 -9.43
N PRO A 45 -36.40 11.48 -10.15
CA PRO A 45 -35.10 11.99 -9.74
C PRO A 45 -35.09 13.50 -9.47
N ASN A 46 -36.02 14.25 -10.06
CA ASN A 46 -36.14 15.70 -9.93
C ASN A 46 -36.85 16.14 -8.62
N ASP A 47 -37.47 15.19 -7.90
CA ASP A 47 -38.22 15.50 -6.68
C ASP A 47 -37.32 15.75 -5.48
N TYR A 48 -36.04 15.31 -5.54
CA TYR A 48 -35.07 15.44 -4.47
C TYR A 48 -33.65 15.57 -4.99
N TRP A 49 -32.78 16.17 -4.19
CA TRP A 49 -31.35 16.22 -4.48
C TRP A 49 -30.65 15.06 -3.80
N PHE A 50 -29.86 14.28 -4.54
CA PHE A 50 -29.00 13.24 -4.04
C PHE A 50 -27.63 13.35 -4.72
N PRO A 51 -26.50 13.30 -3.96
CA PRO A 51 -25.18 13.43 -4.56
C PRO A 51 -24.87 12.24 -5.49
N GLU A 52 -24.36 12.53 -6.67
CA GLU A 52 -23.92 11.50 -7.60
C GLU A 52 -22.71 10.77 -7.03
N ILE A 53 -22.82 9.45 -6.90
CA ILE A 53 -21.71 8.63 -6.42
C ILE A 53 -20.60 8.52 -7.47
N ARG A 54 -20.92 8.45 -8.76
CA ARG A 54 -19.94 8.45 -9.85
C ARG A 54 -19.44 9.86 -10.12
N SER A 55 -18.70 10.38 -9.16
CA SER A 55 -18.15 11.73 -9.15
C SER A 55 -16.81 11.76 -8.45
N MET A 56 -16.06 12.85 -8.60
CA MET A 56 -14.84 13.09 -7.83
C MET A 56 -15.10 13.00 -6.31
N GLY A 57 -16.25 13.50 -5.84
CA GLY A 57 -16.63 13.42 -4.43
C GLY A 57 -16.84 11.99 -3.94
N GLY A 58 -17.50 11.15 -4.74
CA GLY A 58 -17.67 9.73 -4.46
C GLY A 58 -16.35 8.98 -4.44
N ALA A 59 -15.46 9.25 -5.39
CA ALA A 59 -14.12 8.65 -5.40
C ALA A 59 -13.30 9.03 -4.17
N ILE A 60 -13.31 10.30 -3.75
CA ILE A 60 -12.63 10.76 -2.53
C ILE A 60 -13.19 10.05 -1.31
N LEU A 61 -14.51 9.90 -1.21
CA LEU A 61 -15.14 9.20 -0.10
C LEU A 61 -14.69 7.73 -0.04
N VAL A 62 -14.81 7.01 -1.16
CA VAL A 62 -14.42 5.59 -1.24
C VAL A 62 -12.95 5.41 -0.92
N MET A 63 -12.05 6.18 -1.57
CA MET A 63 -10.61 6.12 -1.33
C MET A 63 -10.26 6.46 0.11
N SER A 64 -10.92 7.44 0.73
CA SER A 64 -10.71 7.78 2.13
C SER A 64 -11.11 6.63 3.06
N CYS A 65 -12.23 5.95 2.79
CA CYS A 65 -12.68 4.80 3.57
C CYS A 65 -11.77 3.57 3.45
N VAL A 66 -11.03 3.46 2.34
CA VAL A 66 -10.10 2.34 2.10
C VAL A 66 -8.70 2.65 2.62
N LEU A 67 -8.19 3.86 2.36
CA LEU A 67 -6.78 4.20 2.55
C LEU A 67 -6.46 4.82 3.93
N TYR A 68 -7.46 5.17 4.75
CA TYR A 68 -7.22 5.72 6.10
C TYR A 68 -6.30 4.86 7.00
N PRO A 69 -6.28 3.52 6.90
CA PRO A 69 -5.40 2.70 7.74
C PRO A 69 -3.92 2.99 7.55
N TYR A 70 -3.49 3.44 6.37
CA TYR A 70 -2.09 3.82 6.12
C TYR A 70 -1.67 4.98 7.01
N ILE A 71 -2.47 6.05 7.04
CA ILE A 71 -2.18 7.23 7.87
C ILE A 71 -2.30 6.84 9.35
N TYR A 72 -3.35 6.11 9.72
CA TYR A 72 -3.59 5.69 11.10
C TYR A 72 -2.44 4.88 11.67
N MET A 73 -1.97 3.86 10.95
CA MET A 73 -0.91 2.96 11.45
C MET A 73 0.43 3.66 11.57
N MET A 74 0.81 4.51 10.60
CA MET A 74 2.05 5.28 10.65
C MET A 74 2.03 6.33 11.76
N THR A 75 0.91 7.04 11.91
CA THR A 75 0.72 8.01 12.98
C THR A 75 0.73 7.35 14.36
N ARG A 76 0.02 6.21 14.50
CA ARG A 76 0.00 5.43 15.74
C ARG A 76 1.39 4.94 16.11
N ALA A 77 2.16 4.42 15.15
CA ALA A 77 3.54 4.00 15.39
C ALA A 77 4.40 5.17 15.92
N SER A 78 4.23 6.37 15.34
CA SER A 78 4.92 7.57 15.80
C SER A 78 4.52 8.00 17.21
N PHE A 79 3.23 7.95 17.55
CA PHE A 79 2.77 8.27 18.91
C PHE A 79 3.34 7.32 19.98
N LEU A 80 3.50 6.03 19.63
CA LEU A 80 4.06 5.03 20.55
C LEU A 80 5.56 5.19 20.81
N THR A 81 6.26 5.96 19.99
CA THR A 81 7.70 6.23 20.15
C THR A 81 8.00 7.52 20.90
N VAL A 82 6.98 8.32 21.23
CA VAL A 82 7.15 9.58 21.97
C VAL A 82 7.43 9.28 23.44
N PRO A 83 8.55 9.77 24.01
CA PRO A 83 8.87 9.57 25.40
C PRO A 83 7.90 10.24 26.36
N LEU A 84 7.65 9.58 27.50
CA LEU A 84 6.76 10.07 28.53
C LEU A 84 7.21 11.44 29.10
N SER A 85 8.53 11.68 29.17
CA SER A 85 9.11 12.93 29.68
C SER A 85 8.60 14.17 28.94
N PHE A 86 8.39 14.09 27.62
CA PHE A 86 7.83 15.23 26.86
C PHE A 86 6.39 15.55 27.26
N TYR A 87 5.58 14.53 27.54
CA TYR A 87 4.20 14.72 28.02
C TYR A 87 4.19 15.34 29.42
N GLN A 88 5.03 14.83 30.32
CA GLN A 88 5.16 15.37 31.69
C GLN A 88 5.61 16.84 31.66
N THR A 89 6.58 17.16 30.81
CA THR A 89 7.05 18.54 30.65
C THR A 89 5.93 19.46 30.14
N SER A 90 5.13 19.01 29.18
CA SER A 90 4.01 19.83 28.67
C SER A 90 2.96 20.12 29.74
N LEU A 91 2.70 19.16 30.63
CA LEU A 91 1.77 19.32 31.74
C LEU A 91 2.29 20.33 32.77
N ILE A 92 3.61 20.30 33.10
CA ILE A 92 4.23 21.28 34.01
C ILE A 92 4.09 22.71 33.45
N TYR A 93 4.19 22.90 32.15
CA TYR A 93 4.02 24.18 31.50
C TYR A 93 2.54 24.57 31.21
N GLY A 94 1.57 23.77 31.67
CA GLY A 94 0.13 24.01 31.46
C GLY A 94 -0.30 24.01 29.98
N ARG A 95 0.49 23.37 29.09
CA ARG A 95 0.20 23.31 27.66
C ARG A 95 -0.56 22.03 27.32
N ASN A 96 -1.43 22.11 26.31
CA ASN A 96 -2.11 20.93 25.80
C ASN A 96 -1.09 19.96 25.17
N SER A 97 -0.94 18.79 25.79
CA SER A 97 0.03 17.78 25.40
C SER A 97 -0.16 17.26 23.98
N PHE A 98 -1.41 17.24 23.48
CA PHE A 98 -1.70 16.77 22.13
C PHE A 98 -1.12 17.74 21.07
N PHE A 99 -1.44 19.02 21.15
CA PHE A 99 -0.99 20.01 20.15
C PHE A 99 0.46 20.42 20.32
N SER A 100 0.99 20.41 21.55
CA SER A 100 2.35 20.86 21.84
C SER A 100 3.41 19.77 21.69
N VAL A 101 3.05 18.50 21.89
CA VAL A 101 3.98 17.37 21.90
C VAL A 101 3.59 16.29 20.89
N ALA A 102 2.41 15.68 21.07
CA ALA A 102 2.03 14.51 20.31
C ALA A 102 1.97 14.77 18.81
N LEU A 103 1.22 15.78 18.39
CA LEU A 103 1.02 16.12 16.98
C LEU A 103 2.31 16.56 16.28
N PRO A 104 3.13 17.49 16.85
CA PRO A 104 4.42 17.87 16.24
C PRO A 104 5.39 16.71 16.09
N LEU A 105 5.51 15.83 17.08
CA LEU A 105 6.40 14.69 17.03
C LEU A 105 5.89 13.56 16.13
N ALA A 106 4.57 13.48 15.92
CA ALA A 106 3.97 12.51 15.00
C ALA A 106 3.98 12.95 13.53
N ARG A 107 4.31 14.21 13.22
CA ARG A 107 4.36 14.73 11.83
C ARG A 107 5.07 13.80 10.85
N PRO A 108 6.24 13.20 11.16
CA PRO A 108 6.91 12.29 10.24
C PRO A 108 6.07 11.08 9.88
N GLY A 109 5.37 10.51 10.86
CA GLY A 109 4.48 9.38 10.61
C GLY A 109 3.25 9.77 9.79
N ILE A 110 2.68 10.95 10.06
CA ILE A 110 1.56 11.48 9.29
C ILE A 110 1.97 11.69 7.82
N PHE A 111 3.10 12.35 7.57
CA PHE A 111 3.59 12.56 6.20
C PHE A 111 3.96 11.25 5.50
N ALA A 112 4.52 10.28 6.24
CA ALA A 112 4.79 8.96 5.69
C ALA A 112 3.50 8.22 5.29
N GLY A 113 2.48 8.27 6.13
CA GLY A 113 1.17 7.69 5.82
C GLY A 113 0.50 8.39 4.63
N LEU A 114 0.58 9.72 4.58
CA LEU A 114 0.04 10.53 3.48
C LEU A 114 0.74 10.21 2.15
N ALA A 115 2.06 10.05 2.15
CA ALA A 115 2.82 9.66 0.96
C ALA A 115 2.38 8.29 0.42
N LEU A 116 2.15 7.31 1.31
CA LEU A 116 1.61 6.01 0.92
C LEU A 116 0.21 6.13 0.31
N VAL A 117 -0.67 6.92 0.91
CA VAL A 117 -2.01 7.17 0.36
C VAL A 117 -1.93 7.81 -1.01
N LEU A 118 -1.06 8.82 -1.21
CA LEU A 118 -0.87 9.46 -2.50
C LEU A 118 -0.35 8.46 -3.55
N MET A 119 0.63 7.62 -3.21
CA MET A 119 1.13 6.58 -4.11
C MET A 119 0.04 5.59 -4.53
N GLU A 120 -0.76 5.11 -3.57
CA GLU A 120 -1.86 4.17 -3.86
C GLU A 120 -2.93 4.84 -4.71
N THR A 121 -3.31 6.09 -4.40
CA THR A 121 -4.32 6.82 -5.17
C THR A 121 -3.87 7.09 -6.61
N ILE A 122 -2.59 7.48 -6.82
CA ILE A 122 -2.04 7.70 -8.16
C ILE A 122 -1.94 6.38 -8.94
N SER A 123 -1.68 5.28 -8.24
CA SER A 123 -1.55 3.95 -8.84
C SER A 123 -2.90 3.28 -9.10
N ASP A 124 -3.99 3.81 -8.54
CA ASP A 124 -5.29 3.20 -8.69
C ASP A 124 -5.80 3.38 -10.11
N PHE A 125 -6.18 2.27 -10.70
CA PHE A 125 -6.81 2.19 -12.01
C PHE A 125 -8.29 1.82 -11.87
N GLY A 126 -8.57 0.80 -11.07
CA GLY A 126 -9.89 0.18 -11.03
C GLY A 126 -11.00 1.09 -10.50
N THR A 127 -10.73 1.87 -9.45
CA THR A 127 -11.74 2.77 -8.89
C THR A 127 -12.00 3.95 -9.81
N VAL A 128 -10.94 4.55 -10.38
CA VAL A 128 -11.10 5.72 -11.25
C VAL A 128 -11.75 5.37 -12.58
N ASP A 129 -11.46 4.19 -13.13
CA ASP A 129 -12.13 3.65 -14.31
C ASP A 129 -13.61 3.41 -14.02
N TYR A 130 -13.93 2.79 -12.90
CA TYR A 130 -15.30 2.49 -12.50
C TYR A 130 -16.17 3.75 -12.28
N PHE A 131 -15.56 4.82 -11.76
CA PHE A 131 -16.22 6.13 -11.61
C PHE A 131 -16.16 7.01 -12.87
N ALA A 132 -15.57 6.51 -13.96
CA ALA A 132 -15.36 7.25 -15.21
C ALA A 132 -14.61 8.59 -15.00
N LEU A 133 -13.61 8.61 -14.13
CA LEU A 133 -12.78 9.79 -13.82
C LEU A 133 -11.53 9.77 -14.67
N GLU A 134 -11.33 10.81 -15.47
CA GLU A 134 -10.14 10.96 -16.29
C GLU A 134 -8.91 11.26 -15.45
N THR A 135 -8.06 10.25 -15.25
CA THR A 135 -6.76 10.37 -14.58
C THR A 135 -5.63 10.02 -15.53
N LEU A 136 -4.40 10.46 -15.22
CA LEU A 136 -3.22 10.11 -16.04
C LEU A 136 -3.05 8.59 -16.14
N THR A 137 -3.30 7.85 -15.06
CA THR A 137 -3.20 6.39 -15.02
C THR A 137 -4.20 5.72 -15.95
N LEU A 138 -5.45 6.19 -15.97
CA LEU A 138 -6.46 5.75 -16.91
C LEU A 138 -6.13 6.18 -18.35
N GLY A 139 -5.59 7.40 -18.52
CA GLY A 139 -5.14 7.91 -19.82
C GLY A 139 -4.06 7.04 -20.48
N VAL A 140 -3.08 6.54 -19.70
CA VAL A 140 -2.09 5.57 -20.20
C VAL A 140 -2.77 4.33 -20.77
N PHE A 141 -3.74 3.79 -20.06
CA PHE A 141 -4.45 2.58 -20.44
C PHE A 141 -5.33 2.79 -21.68
N ASN A 142 -6.09 3.88 -21.72
CA ASN A 142 -6.95 4.22 -22.85
C ASN A 142 -6.16 4.46 -24.14
N VAL A 143 -5.02 5.15 -24.08
CA VAL A 143 -4.17 5.37 -25.25
C VAL A 143 -3.49 4.08 -25.69
N TRP A 144 -3.06 3.24 -24.75
CA TRP A 144 -2.43 1.97 -25.10
C TRP A 144 -3.40 0.99 -25.73
N LEU A 145 -4.50 0.65 -25.04
CA LEU A 145 -5.44 -0.37 -25.49
C LEU A 145 -6.57 0.19 -26.37
N GLY A 146 -7.08 1.38 -26.07
CA GLY A 146 -8.18 1.98 -26.83
C GLY A 146 -7.72 2.56 -28.18
N MET A 147 -6.54 3.23 -28.20
CA MET A 147 -5.99 3.83 -29.42
C MET A 147 -4.88 2.98 -30.07
N ASN A 148 -4.55 1.81 -29.48
CA ASN A 148 -3.47 0.91 -29.91
C ASN A 148 -2.11 1.63 -30.12
N SER A 149 -1.84 2.66 -29.32
CA SER A 149 -0.62 3.49 -29.41
C SER A 149 0.26 3.31 -28.20
N LEU A 150 1.25 2.39 -28.30
CA LEU A 150 2.24 2.18 -27.23
C LEU A 150 3.16 3.41 -27.07
N SER A 151 3.48 4.12 -28.15
CA SER A 151 4.30 5.34 -28.08
C SER A 151 3.58 6.47 -27.35
N GLY A 152 2.30 6.70 -27.62
CA GLY A 152 1.50 7.68 -26.89
C GLY A 152 1.36 7.33 -25.41
N ALA A 153 1.09 6.06 -25.10
CA ALA A 153 1.04 5.58 -23.72
C ALA A 153 2.37 5.77 -22.99
N SER A 154 3.51 5.56 -23.66
CA SER A 154 4.84 5.77 -23.06
C SER A 154 5.13 7.24 -22.76
N GLN A 155 4.64 8.18 -23.59
CA GLN A 155 4.77 9.61 -23.34
C GLN A 155 3.99 10.03 -22.08
N ILE A 156 2.72 9.61 -21.97
CA ILE A 156 1.91 9.90 -20.77
C ILE A 156 2.52 9.22 -19.54
N SER A 157 3.00 7.99 -19.67
CA SER A 157 3.71 7.26 -18.59
C SER A 157 4.95 8.01 -18.11
N SER A 158 5.70 8.66 -19.03
CA SER A 158 6.89 9.47 -18.70
C SER A 158 6.52 10.70 -17.88
N VAL A 159 5.42 11.39 -18.22
CA VAL A 159 4.91 12.52 -17.44
C VAL A 159 4.49 12.06 -16.04
N LEU A 160 3.74 10.96 -15.96
CA LEU A 160 3.31 10.39 -14.68
C LEU A 160 4.53 9.95 -13.84
N PHE A 161 5.56 9.38 -14.46
CA PHE A 161 6.81 9.00 -13.80
C PHE A 161 7.52 10.20 -13.18
N ILE A 162 7.65 11.31 -13.91
CA ILE A 162 8.25 12.55 -13.39
C ILE A 162 7.47 13.03 -12.17
N PHE A 163 6.15 13.02 -12.22
CA PHE A 163 5.29 13.40 -11.10
C PHE A 163 5.54 12.53 -9.87
N VAL A 164 5.62 11.21 -10.04
CA VAL A 164 5.92 10.27 -8.94
C VAL A 164 7.32 10.52 -8.37
N VAL A 165 8.34 10.75 -9.21
CA VAL A 165 9.71 11.06 -8.76
C VAL A 165 9.75 12.35 -7.94
N VAL A 166 9.01 13.39 -8.35
CA VAL A 166 8.89 14.63 -7.59
C VAL A 166 8.26 14.39 -6.22
N LEU A 167 7.18 13.62 -6.14
CA LEU A 167 6.54 13.26 -4.86
C LEU A 167 7.49 12.49 -3.94
N LEU A 168 8.20 11.48 -4.46
CA LEU A 168 9.19 10.71 -3.71
C LEU A 168 10.33 11.59 -3.20
N THR A 169 10.77 12.55 -4.00
CA THR A 169 11.81 13.50 -3.62
C THR A 169 11.34 14.39 -2.49
N ILE A 170 10.12 14.92 -2.57
CA ILE A 170 9.52 15.74 -1.51
C ILE A 170 9.41 14.93 -0.22
N GLU A 171 8.93 13.69 -0.29
CA GLU A 171 8.84 12.76 0.85
C GLU A 171 10.22 12.53 1.47
N TYR A 172 11.22 12.19 0.66
CA TYR A 172 12.59 11.96 1.11
C TYR A 172 13.18 13.19 1.83
N LEU A 173 13.00 14.38 1.26
CA LEU A 173 13.47 15.63 1.86
C LEU A 173 12.75 15.93 3.18
N ALA A 174 11.44 15.69 3.25
CA ALA A 174 10.67 15.85 4.47
C ALA A 174 11.14 14.93 5.59
N ARG A 175 11.44 13.67 5.28
CA ARG A 175 11.96 12.70 6.25
C ARG A 175 13.40 12.97 6.68
N ARG A 176 14.27 13.47 5.78
CA ARG A 176 15.69 13.69 6.06
C ARG A 176 15.93 14.70 7.18
N ARG A 177 15.04 15.67 7.35
CA ARG A 177 15.14 16.72 8.41
C ARG A 177 14.81 16.21 9.82
N GLN A 178 14.35 14.95 9.95
CA GLN A 178 13.80 14.44 11.20
C GLN A 178 14.59 13.22 11.70
N ARG A 179 15.86 13.46 12.07
CA ARG A 179 16.65 12.49 12.82
C ARG A 179 16.32 12.67 14.30
N PHE A 180 15.36 11.89 14.80
CA PHE A 180 15.21 11.75 16.24
C PHE A 180 16.23 10.75 16.74
N PHE A 181 17.23 11.24 17.46
CA PHE A 181 18.13 10.40 18.23
C PHE A 181 17.46 10.13 19.57
N GLU A 182 16.90 8.95 19.72
CA GLU A 182 16.61 8.44 21.06
C GLU A 182 17.13 7.02 21.21
N LYS A 183 18.10 6.91 22.13
CA LYS A 183 18.32 5.66 22.84
C LYS A 183 17.06 5.41 23.65
N SER A 184 16.27 4.42 23.26
CA SER A 184 15.18 3.89 24.05
C SER A 184 15.76 3.35 25.37
N SER A 185 15.89 4.20 26.37
CA SER A 185 16.13 3.79 27.74
C SER A 185 14.76 3.53 28.37
N GLY A 186 14.43 2.26 28.52
CA GLY A 186 13.40 1.78 29.42
C GLY A 186 11.97 2.09 29.02
N GLN A 187 11.20 1.03 28.88
CA GLN A 187 9.76 1.00 28.69
C GLN A 187 9.00 1.71 29.82
N ASN A 188 8.93 3.02 29.81
CA ASN A 188 7.89 3.71 30.53
C ASN A 188 6.68 3.77 29.60
N MET A 189 5.85 2.71 29.65
CA MET A 189 4.54 2.72 28.99
C MET A 189 3.77 3.93 29.50
N LEU A 190 3.24 4.72 28.57
CA LEU A 190 2.23 5.72 28.87
C LEU A 190 1.17 5.08 29.76
N GLN A 191 1.03 5.55 31.00
CA GLN A 191 -0.09 5.16 31.84
C GLN A 191 -1.36 5.61 31.13
N SER A 192 -2.28 4.66 30.94
CA SER A 192 -3.57 4.94 30.30
C SER A 192 -4.30 5.95 31.20
N GLU A 193 -4.43 7.19 30.71
CA GLU A 193 -5.32 8.15 31.38
C GLU A 193 -6.76 7.64 31.34
N THR A 194 -7.46 7.78 32.45
CA THR A 194 -8.86 7.42 32.56
C THR A 194 -9.70 8.44 31.82
N ILE A 195 -10.09 8.11 30.59
CA ILE A 195 -10.98 8.95 29.78
C ILE A 195 -12.41 8.87 30.37
N THR A 196 -13.10 10.00 30.43
CA THR A 196 -14.51 10.09 30.85
C THR A 196 -15.37 9.20 29.94
N PHE A 197 -16.51 8.68 30.45
CA PHE A 197 -17.40 7.79 29.71
C PHE A 197 -17.82 8.39 28.34
N SER A 198 -18.23 9.66 28.34
CA SER A 198 -18.58 10.41 27.11
C SER A 198 -17.40 10.48 26.12
N GLY A 199 -16.17 10.69 26.61
CA GLY A 199 -14.98 10.66 25.78
C GLY A 199 -14.71 9.28 25.16
N LYS A 200 -14.91 8.20 25.92
CA LYS A 200 -14.79 6.83 25.40
C LYS A 200 -15.81 6.56 24.30
N LEU A 201 -17.06 7.01 24.49
CA LEU A 201 -18.13 6.83 23.51
C LEU A 201 -17.83 7.59 22.21
N ILE A 202 -17.37 8.84 22.29
CA ILE A 202 -16.97 9.64 21.12
C ILE A 202 -15.81 8.96 20.37
N CYS A 203 -14.76 8.55 21.08
CA CYS A 203 -13.65 7.82 20.47
C CYS A 203 -14.10 6.52 19.80
N PHE A 204 -15.01 5.78 20.43
CA PHE A 204 -15.57 4.56 19.86
C PHE A 204 -16.32 4.84 18.56
N ILE A 205 -17.20 5.85 18.53
CA ILE A 205 -17.95 6.24 17.32
C ILE A 205 -17.02 6.68 16.20
N ILE A 206 -16.02 7.53 16.50
CA ILE A 206 -15.04 8.00 15.52
C ILE A 206 -14.23 6.83 14.93
N CYS A 207 -13.84 5.86 15.75
CA CYS A 207 -13.12 4.68 15.28
C CYS A 207 -14.03 3.70 14.51
N LEU A 208 -15.29 3.58 14.92
CA LEU A 208 -16.24 2.66 14.29
C LEU A 208 -16.68 3.14 12.90
N LEU A 209 -16.83 4.46 12.72
CA LEU A 209 -17.32 5.05 11.47
C LEU A 209 -16.52 4.60 10.22
N PRO A 210 -15.19 4.73 10.15
CA PRO A 210 -14.44 4.28 8.97
C PRO A 210 -14.47 2.75 8.80
N ILE A 211 -14.61 1.99 9.89
CA ILE A 211 -14.76 0.53 9.81
C ILE A 211 -16.12 0.16 9.24
N THR A 212 -17.18 0.83 9.66
CA THR A 212 -18.53 0.58 9.12
C THR A 212 -18.62 0.95 7.65
N LEU A 213 -18.12 2.12 7.28
CA LEU A 213 -18.12 2.58 5.88
C LEU A 213 -17.13 1.80 4.99
N GLY A 214 -15.92 1.54 5.45
CA GLY A 214 -14.89 0.89 4.63
C GLY A 214 -14.96 -0.64 4.61
N PHE A 215 -15.72 -1.27 5.50
CA PHE A 215 -15.72 -2.74 5.60
C PHE A 215 -17.11 -3.33 5.84
N ILE A 216 -17.82 -2.92 6.91
CA ILE A 216 -19.06 -3.61 7.32
C ILE A 216 -20.15 -3.46 6.25
N ILE A 217 -20.44 -2.25 5.80
CA ILE A 217 -21.46 -1.99 4.77
C ILE A 217 -21.14 -2.71 3.45
N PRO A 218 -19.94 -2.55 2.86
CA PRO A 218 -19.57 -3.29 1.65
C PRO A 218 -19.68 -4.81 1.80
N VAL A 219 -19.26 -5.38 2.94
CA VAL A 219 -19.37 -6.82 3.18
C VAL A 219 -20.83 -7.27 3.24
N ILE A 220 -21.72 -6.52 3.90
CA ILE A 220 -23.15 -6.85 3.95
C ILE A 220 -23.74 -6.84 2.54
N ILE A 221 -23.42 -5.82 1.73
CA ILE A 221 -23.90 -5.72 0.34
C ILE A 221 -23.41 -6.91 -0.49
N LEU A 222 -22.11 -7.24 -0.40
CA LEU A 222 -21.53 -8.37 -1.12
C LEU A 222 -22.15 -9.71 -0.69
N LEU A 223 -22.38 -9.90 0.61
CA LEU A 223 -23.06 -11.10 1.12
C LEU A 223 -24.48 -11.21 0.56
N ASN A 224 -25.20 -10.10 0.50
CA ASN A 224 -26.54 -10.09 -0.11
C ASN A 224 -26.50 -10.48 -1.59
N PHE A 225 -25.50 -10.01 -2.36
CA PHE A 225 -25.33 -10.44 -3.75
C PHE A 225 -25.02 -11.95 -3.86
N VAL A 226 -24.16 -12.48 -3.00
CA VAL A 226 -23.86 -13.92 -3.00
C VAL A 226 -25.11 -14.73 -2.68
N LEU A 227 -25.86 -14.34 -1.66
CA LEU A 227 -27.08 -15.09 -1.26
C LEU A 227 -28.17 -15.06 -2.35
N ASN A 228 -28.35 -13.95 -3.03
CA ASN A 228 -29.36 -13.79 -4.06
C ASN A 228 -28.91 -14.33 -5.44
N GLY A 229 -27.60 -14.37 -5.72
CA GLY A 229 -27.02 -14.75 -7.01
C GLY A 229 -26.39 -16.15 -7.03
N PHE A 230 -26.46 -16.92 -5.96
CA PHE A 230 -25.73 -18.18 -5.83
C PHE A 230 -26.05 -19.21 -6.91
N SER A 231 -27.28 -19.22 -7.43
CA SER A 231 -27.72 -20.14 -8.48
C SER A 231 -27.13 -19.84 -9.88
N ILE A 232 -26.53 -18.66 -10.07
CA ILE A 232 -26.00 -18.19 -11.37
C ILE A 232 -24.48 -18.44 -11.47
N ILE A 233 -23.83 -18.80 -10.36
CA ILE A 233 -22.37 -18.92 -10.29
C ILE A 233 -21.89 -20.18 -11.03
N ASN A 234 -21.06 -19.97 -12.05
CA ASN A 234 -20.31 -21.04 -12.68
C ASN A 234 -19.08 -21.41 -11.86
N PHE A 235 -19.21 -22.40 -10.98
CA PHE A 235 -18.13 -22.83 -10.09
C PHE A 235 -16.87 -23.29 -10.83
N SER A 236 -16.97 -23.81 -12.04
CA SER A 236 -15.81 -24.22 -12.84
C SER A 236 -14.94 -23.01 -13.23
N GLU A 237 -15.56 -21.93 -13.69
CA GLU A 237 -14.84 -20.71 -14.06
C GLU A 237 -14.22 -20.03 -12.83
N VAL A 238 -14.96 -19.99 -11.72
CA VAL A 238 -14.45 -19.40 -10.46
C VAL A 238 -13.25 -20.18 -9.92
N THR A 239 -13.32 -21.52 -9.94
CA THR A 239 -12.19 -22.34 -9.46
C THR A 239 -10.99 -22.23 -10.39
N PHE A 240 -11.17 -22.17 -11.70
CA PHE A 240 -10.09 -21.93 -12.65
C PHE A 240 -9.43 -20.57 -12.43
N ALA A 241 -10.21 -19.50 -12.32
CA ALA A 241 -9.70 -18.16 -12.04
C ALA A 241 -8.99 -18.09 -10.69
N ALA A 242 -9.53 -18.72 -9.65
CA ALA A 242 -8.93 -18.76 -8.33
C ALA A 242 -7.58 -19.52 -8.33
N THR A 243 -7.52 -20.69 -8.95
CA THR A 243 -6.27 -21.46 -9.05
C THR A 243 -5.20 -20.74 -9.83
N THR A 244 -5.55 -20.07 -10.93
CA THR A 244 -4.63 -19.24 -11.72
C THR A 244 -4.11 -18.05 -10.89
N SER A 245 -4.99 -17.34 -10.20
CA SER A 245 -4.62 -16.21 -9.35
C SER A 245 -3.71 -16.62 -8.19
N ILE A 246 -4.02 -17.73 -7.51
CA ILE A 246 -3.21 -18.27 -6.42
C ILE A 246 -1.85 -18.73 -6.92
N SER A 247 -1.77 -19.41 -8.07
CA SER A 247 -0.49 -19.88 -8.63
C SER A 247 0.41 -18.73 -9.03
N LEU A 248 -0.13 -17.67 -9.63
CA LEU A 248 0.60 -16.43 -9.95
C LEU A 248 1.08 -15.72 -8.68
N ALA A 249 0.23 -15.61 -7.67
CA ALA A 249 0.59 -14.96 -6.40
C ALA A 249 1.70 -15.73 -5.67
N LEU A 250 1.60 -17.06 -5.60
CA LEU A 250 2.64 -17.92 -5.00
C LEU A 250 3.94 -17.86 -5.78
N GLY A 251 3.89 -17.97 -7.10
CA GLY A 251 5.06 -17.84 -7.97
C GLY A 251 5.76 -16.49 -7.79
N GLY A 252 4.99 -15.39 -7.80
CA GLY A 252 5.50 -14.04 -7.54
C GLY A 252 6.09 -13.90 -6.13
N ALA A 253 5.43 -14.41 -5.10
CA ALA A 253 5.93 -14.33 -3.73
C ALA A 253 7.25 -15.12 -3.53
N VAL A 254 7.34 -16.32 -4.10
CA VAL A 254 8.56 -17.13 -4.04
C VAL A 254 9.72 -16.44 -4.75
N THR A 255 9.51 -15.90 -5.96
CA THR A 255 10.56 -15.19 -6.70
C THR A 255 10.99 -13.91 -5.98
N VAL A 256 10.07 -13.11 -5.45
CA VAL A 256 10.39 -11.94 -4.62
C VAL A 256 11.21 -12.32 -3.41
N MET A 257 10.84 -13.40 -2.72
CA MET A 257 11.57 -13.89 -1.54
C MET A 257 13.01 -14.32 -1.91
N LEU A 258 13.17 -15.13 -2.96
CA LEU A 258 14.48 -15.61 -3.40
C LEU A 258 15.39 -14.44 -3.83
N VAL A 259 14.89 -13.53 -4.64
CA VAL A 259 15.68 -12.35 -5.08
C VAL A 259 16.03 -11.46 -3.90
N SER A 260 15.10 -11.25 -2.96
CA SER A 260 15.36 -10.46 -1.74
C SER A 260 16.42 -11.10 -0.84
N ILE A 261 16.41 -12.42 -0.68
CA ILE A 261 17.45 -13.15 0.08
C ILE A 261 18.82 -12.94 -0.58
N ILE A 262 18.90 -13.12 -1.91
CA ILE A 262 20.15 -12.92 -2.65
C ILE A 262 20.68 -11.48 -2.47
N LEU A 263 19.83 -10.48 -2.63
CA LEU A 263 20.21 -9.08 -2.46
C LEU A 263 20.71 -8.77 -1.05
N ILE A 264 20.10 -9.34 -0.02
CA ILE A 264 20.52 -9.13 1.36
C ILE A 264 21.84 -9.83 1.66
N ILE A 265 22.04 -11.07 1.18
CA ILE A 265 23.31 -11.78 1.33
C ILE A 265 24.43 -10.97 0.66
N VAL A 266 24.23 -10.53 -0.58
CA VAL A 266 25.20 -9.71 -1.31
C VAL A 266 25.49 -8.39 -0.59
N SER A 267 24.44 -7.74 -0.05
CA SER A 267 24.57 -6.47 0.70
C SER A 267 25.38 -6.62 2.00
N ASN A 268 25.27 -7.75 2.67
CA ASN A 268 25.98 -8.00 3.92
C ASN A 268 27.43 -8.46 3.71
N TYR A 269 27.70 -9.18 2.59
CA TYR A 269 29.03 -9.72 2.32
C TYR A 269 30.03 -8.65 1.84
N ARG A 270 29.58 -7.64 1.08
CA ARG A 270 30.46 -6.59 0.55
C ARG A 270 29.68 -5.27 0.43
N SER A 271 29.81 -4.40 1.42
CA SER A 271 29.13 -3.10 1.45
C SER A 271 29.83 -2.08 0.56
N ASN A 272 29.58 -2.08 -0.74
CA ASN A 272 30.07 -1.05 -1.66
C ASN A 272 28.95 -0.02 -1.98
N THR A 273 29.34 1.22 -2.27
CA THR A 273 28.40 2.31 -2.64
C THR A 273 27.54 1.95 -3.85
N PHE A 274 28.12 1.24 -4.82
CA PHE A 274 27.40 0.75 -6.00
C PHE A 274 26.28 -0.22 -5.64
N GLN A 275 26.53 -1.16 -4.73
CA GLN A 275 25.51 -2.13 -4.28
C GLN A 275 24.37 -1.45 -3.52
N LYS A 276 24.69 -0.45 -2.69
CA LYS A 276 23.65 0.36 -2.03
C LYS A 276 22.77 1.08 -3.02
N GLY A 277 23.36 1.61 -4.11
CA GLY A 277 22.63 2.20 -5.23
C GLY A 277 21.71 1.21 -5.94
N LEU A 278 22.21 0.01 -6.27
CA LEU A 278 21.41 -1.05 -6.90
C LEU A 278 20.21 -1.48 -6.04
N ILE A 279 20.42 -1.66 -4.72
CA ILE A 279 19.34 -2.03 -3.81
C ILE A 279 18.30 -0.90 -3.71
N PHE A 280 18.76 0.35 -3.73
CA PHE A 280 17.86 1.50 -3.74
C PHE A 280 17.00 1.51 -5.01
N VAL A 281 17.62 1.37 -6.19
CA VAL A 281 16.91 1.30 -7.48
C VAL A 281 15.93 0.12 -7.51
N ALA A 282 16.38 -1.07 -7.09
CA ALA A 282 15.52 -2.25 -7.00
C ALA A 282 14.33 -2.06 -6.05
N SER A 283 14.48 -1.20 -5.04
CA SER A 283 13.40 -0.88 -4.09
C SER A 283 12.46 0.22 -4.60
N CYS A 284 12.76 0.91 -5.69
CA CYS A 284 11.90 1.94 -6.24
C CYS A 284 10.67 1.38 -7.00
N GLY A 285 10.69 0.10 -7.36
CA GLY A 285 9.62 -0.52 -8.15
C GLY A 285 8.23 -0.43 -7.53
N TYR A 286 8.14 -0.46 -6.19
CA TYR A 286 6.87 -0.33 -5.48
C TYR A 286 6.24 1.07 -5.59
N ALA A 287 7.06 2.09 -5.73
CA ALA A 287 6.61 3.48 -5.85
C ALA A 287 6.01 3.80 -7.23
N LEU A 288 6.29 2.96 -8.23
CA LEU A 288 5.78 3.16 -9.58
C LEU A 288 4.35 2.63 -9.74
N PRO A 289 3.44 3.43 -10.35
CA PRO A 289 2.14 2.93 -10.76
C PRO A 289 2.24 1.69 -11.65
N GLY A 290 1.32 0.74 -11.44
CA GLY A 290 1.32 -0.51 -12.19
C GLY A 290 1.26 -0.34 -13.70
N THR A 291 0.57 0.69 -14.17
CA THR A 291 0.45 1.03 -15.60
C THR A 291 1.78 1.46 -16.22
N ILE A 292 2.58 2.28 -15.52
CA ILE A 292 3.93 2.66 -15.98
C ILE A 292 4.82 1.42 -16.08
N LEU A 293 4.77 0.58 -15.05
CA LEU A 293 5.54 -0.67 -15.01
C LEU A 293 5.15 -1.60 -16.15
N ALA A 294 3.85 -1.75 -16.43
CA ALA A 294 3.34 -2.58 -17.50
C ALA A 294 3.84 -2.10 -18.88
N VAL A 295 3.71 -0.80 -19.18
CA VAL A 295 4.20 -0.20 -20.42
C VAL A 295 5.74 -0.40 -20.56
N GLY A 296 6.49 -0.13 -19.49
CA GLY A 296 7.93 -0.32 -19.47
C GLY A 296 8.36 -1.77 -19.72
N ILE A 297 7.66 -2.73 -19.13
CA ILE A 297 7.92 -4.16 -19.29
C ILE A 297 7.62 -4.61 -20.73
N VAL A 298 6.49 -4.16 -21.30
CA VAL A 298 6.15 -4.50 -22.70
C VAL A 298 7.20 -3.96 -23.66
N ILE A 299 7.64 -2.71 -23.47
CA ILE A 299 8.71 -2.12 -24.28
C ILE A 299 10.02 -2.90 -24.12
N PHE A 300 10.40 -3.22 -22.89
CA PHE A 300 11.62 -3.96 -22.58
C PHE A 300 11.64 -5.34 -23.23
N PHE A 301 10.58 -6.11 -23.08
CA PHE A 301 10.49 -7.44 -23.71
C PHE A 301 10.36 -7.38 -25.23
N GLY A 302 9.68 -6.35 -25.77
CA GLY A 302 9.66 -6.10 -27.22
C GLY A 302 11.05 -5.81 -27.78
N TRP A 303 11.83 -4.97 -27.09
CA TRP A 303 13.23 -4.69 -27.45
C TRP A 303 14.10 -5.94 -27.32
N LEU A 304 13.94 -6.71 -26.24
CA LEU A 304 14.69 -7.95 -26.05
C LEU A 304 14.39 -8.96 -27.16
N ASN A 305 13.13 -9.09 -27.57
CA ASN A 305 12.72 -9.94 -28.68
C ASN A 305 13.36 -9.54 -30.01
N SER A 306 13.50 -8.24 -30.27
CA SER A 306 14.14 -7.74 -31.49
C SER A 306 15.63 -8.07 -31.58
N ILE A 307 16.33 -8.27 -30.45
CA ILE A 307 17.75 -8.61 -30.38
C ILE A 307 17.99 -10.11 -30.47
N ILE A 308 17.21 -10.90 -29.73
CA ILE A 308 17.49 -12.34 -29.51
C ILE A 308 16.75 -13.22 -30.52
N ASN A 309 15.82 -12.65 -31.32
CA ASN A 309 14.89 -13.40 -32.20
C ASN A 309 14.16 -14.55 -31.45
N PHE A 310 13.97 -14.37 -30.17
CA PHE A 310 13.32 -15.34 -29.32
C PHE A 310 11.82 -15.06 -29.38
N GLU A 311 11.05 -15.99 -29.92
CA GLU A 311 9.58 -15.87 -29.89
C GLU A 311 9.09 -15.95 -28.46
N ILE A 312 9.30 -14.87 -27.70
CA ILE A 312 8.82 -14.67 -26.32
C ILE A 312 7.29 -14.89 -26.24
N SER A 313 6.61 -14.74 -27.38
CA SER A 313 5.17 -14.94 -27.51
C SER A 313 4.68 -16.31 -27.04
N TYR A 314 5.46 -17.37 -27.19
CA TYR A 314 5.04 -18.72 -26.80
C TYR A 314 5.41 -19.09 -25.35
N VAL A 315 6.55 -18.65 -24.85
CA VAL A 315 7.02 -18.97 -23.49
C VAL A 315 6.46 -18.00 -22.46
N ALA A 316 6.21 -16.79 -22.90
CA ALA A 316 5.74 -15.72 -22.04
C ALA A 316 4.24 -15.53 -22.05
N GLY A 317 3.43 -16.42 -22.58
CA GLY A 317 1.95 -16.28 -22.58
C GLY A 317 1.31 -15.56 -21.39
N GLY A 318 1.98 -14.59 -20.87
CA GLY A 318 1.68 -13.76 -19.73
C GLY A 318 2.29 -14.22 -18.39
N PHE A 319 2.52 -15.51 -18.13
CA PHE A 319 2.86 -16.00 -16.78
C PHE A 319 4.26 -15.53 -16.31
N LEU A 320 5.31 -15.75 -17.09
CA LEU A 320 6.67 -15.34 -16.69
C LEU A 320 6.85 -13.83 -16.68
N VAL A 321 6.23 -13.13 -17.63
CA VAL A 321 6.24 -11.67 -17.68
C VAL A 321 5.51 -11.07 -16.47
N LEU A 322 4.39 -11.68 -16.06
CA LEU A 322 3.68 -11.27 -14.85
C LEU A 322 4.47 -11.54 -13.58
N ILE A 323 5.15 -12.69 -13.46
CA ILE A 323 6.05 -12.96 -12.33
C ILE A 323 7.18 -11.94 -12.29
N PHE A 324 7.77 -11.60 -13.43
CA PHE A 324 8.79 -10.55 -13.52
C PHE A 324 8.24 -9.19 -13.08
N ALA A 325 7.04 -8.82 -13.53
CA ALA A 325 6.35 -7.60 -13.13
C ALA A 325 6.08 -7.56 -11.61
N TYR A 326 5.58 -8.66 -11.04
CA TYR A 326 5.37 -8.77 -9.60
C TYR A 326 6.69 -8.69 -8.82
N THR A 327 7.74 -9.34 -9.33
CA THR A 327 9.06 -9.28 -8.70
C THR A 327 9.59 -7.86 -8.68
N THR A 328 9.58 -7.15 -9.80
CA THR A 328 10.04 -5.76 -9.88
C THR A 328 9.22 -4.83 -8.97
N ARG A 329 7.91 -5.02 -8.91
CA ARG A 329 7.03 -4.19 -8.08
C ARG A 329 7.19 -4.46 -6.58
N PHE A 330 7.20 -5.72 -6.16
CA PHE A 330 7.15 -6.10 -4.75
C PHE A 330 8.50 -6.37 -4.10
N LEU A 331 9.60 -6.26 -4.84
CA LEU A 331 10.96 -6.47 -4.33
C LEU A 331 11.29 -5.55 -3.15
N ALA A 332 10.80 -4.31 -3.15
CA ALA A 332 10.93 -3.37 -2.04
C ALA A 332 10.33 -3.92 -0.74
N VAL A 333 9.13 -4.53 -0.83
CA VAL A 333 8.42 -5.09 0.31
C VAL A 333 9.16 -6.32 0.85
N GLY A 334 9.64 -7.20 -0.03
CA GLY A 334 10.45 -8.37 0.33
C GLY A 334 11.73 -7.96 1.05
N ASN A 335 12.49 -7.01 0.48
CA ASN A 335 13.70 -6.48 1.08
C ASN A 335 13.46 -5.82 2.45
N ALA A 336 12.42 -5.01 2.59
CA ALA A 336 12.08 -4.36 3.86
C ALA A 336 11.69 -5.38 4.93
N ALA A 337 10.90 -6.40 4.58
CA ALA A 337 10.50 -7.46 5.49
C ALA A 337 11.69 -8.28 6.00
N LEU A 338 12.56 -8.75 5.10
CA LEU A 338 13.74 -9.52 5.45
C LEU A 338 14.76 -8.70 6.26
N ARG A 339 15.01 -7.45 5.84
CA ARG A 339 15.91 -6.54 6.57
C ARG A 339 15.43 -6.29 7.99
N SER A 340 14.12 -6.10 8.20
CA SER A 340 13.54 -5.93 9.52
C SER A 340 13.68 -7.19 10.39
N GLY A 341 13.68 -8.38 9.78
CA GLY A 341 13.94 -9.65 10.44
C GLY A 341 15.41 -9.77 10.91
N ILE A 342 16.35 -9.46 10.02
CA ILE A 342 17.79 -9.54 10.31
C ILE A 342 18.21 -8.54 11.39
N LEU A 343 17.66 -7.34 11.39
CA LEU A 343 17.95 -6.34 12.43
C LEU A 343 17.50 -6.75 13.83
N LYS A 344 16.67 -7.78 13.98
CA LYS A 344 16.27 -8.34 15.29
C LYS A 344 17.26 -9.38 15.81
N VAL A 345 18.16 -9.88 14.96
CA VAL A 345 19.21 -10.80 15.39
C VAL A 345 20.26 -9.98 16.13
N HIS A 346 20.51 -10.34 17.39
CA HIS A 346 21.50 -9.64 18.20
C HIS A 346 22.92 -9.88 17.63
N PRO A 347 23.78 -8.85 17.53
CA PRO A 347 25.15 -9.02 17.01
C PRO A 347 25.92 -10.14 17.70
N ASN A 348 25.76 -10.26 19.00
CA ASN A 348 26.42 -11.33 19.79
C ASN A 348 25.99 -12.75 19.41
N ALA A 349 24.83 -12.94 18.77
CA ALA A 349 24.40 -14.25 18.27
C ALA A 349 25.27 -14.71 17.09
N VAL A 350 25.71 -13.75 16.26
CA VAL A 350 26.63 -14.01 15.15
C VAL A 350 28.01 -14.36 15.70
N ASP A 351 28.49 -13.60 16.69
CA ASP A 351 29.79 -13.84 17.33
C ASP A 351 29.81 -15.18 18.11
N ALA A 352 28.71 -15.54 18.79
CA ALA A 352 28.53 -16.83 19.45
C ALA A 352 28.53 -18.01 18.46
N SER A 353 27.93 -17.86 17.27
CA SER A 353 27.95 -18.90 16.25
C SER A 353 29.36 -19.17 15.72
N GLN A 354 30.20 -18.13 15.64
CA GLN A 354 31.63 -18.25 15.25
C GLN A 354 32.46 -18.97 16.31
N THR A 355 32.24 -18.65 17.59
CA THR A 355 32.95 -19.31 18.71
C THR A 355 32.55 -20.77 18.86
N MET A 356 31.33 -21.16 18.44
CA MET A 356 30.85 -22.55 18.42
C MET A 356 31.30 -23.36 17.21
N GLY A 357 32.19 -22.81 16.36
CA GLY A 357 32.73 -23.54 15.21
C GLY A 357 31.79 -23.69 14.03
N CYS A 358 30.74 -22.91 13.96
CA CYS A 358 29.92 -22.80 12.73
C CYS A 358 30.79 -22.24 11.61
N LEU A 359 31.03 -23.05 10.58
CA LEU A 359 32.01 -22.79 9.54
C LEU A 359 31.77 -21.45 8.83
N LEU A 360 32.85 -20.78 8.65
CA LEU A 360 33.17 -19.41 8.31
C LEU A 360 32.75 -18.95 6.89
N TYR A 361 31.89 -19.63 6.21
CA TYR A 361 31.44 -19.16 4.88
C TYR A 361 30.48 -17.95 4.96
N THR A 362 30.13 -17.51 6.17
CA THR A 362 29.13 -16.46 6.38
C THR A 362 29.63 -15.26 7.20
N SER A 363 30.92 -15.22 7.61
CA SER A 363 31.43 -14.19 8.50
C SER A 363 32.70 -13.55 7.94
N PRO A 364 32.72 -12.22 7.66
CA PRO A 364 33.95 -11.54 7.29
C PRO A 364 34.95 -11.56 8.46
N SER A 365 36.22 -11.84 8.12
CA SER A 365 37.33 -11.79 9.09
C SER A 365 37.39 -10.43 9.77
N PRO A 366 37.77 -10.36 11.08
CA PRO A 366 38.00 -9.09 11.77
C PRO A 366 39.05 -8.19 11.08
N ARG A 367 39.87 -8.75 10.18
CA ARG A 367 40.87 -8.02 9.39
C ARG A 367 40.29 -7.24 8.23
N ASP A 368 39.04 -7.51 7.80
CA ASP A 368 38.38 -6.85 6.68
C ASP A 368 37.54 -5.64 7.10
N ARG A 369 37.62 -5.21 8.36
CA ARG A 369 36.96 -4.04 8.93
C ARG A 369 37.88 -2.81 9.05
N GLY A 370 38.91 -2.73 8.25
CA GLY A 370 39.76 -1.55 8.08
C GLY A 370 39.19 -0.53 7.11
#